data_1260a30c7b83bab9ce5f91434774916f
#
_entry.id   1260a30c7b83bab9ce5f91434774916f
#
_cell.length_a   1.000
_cell.length_b   1.000
_cell.length_c   1.000
_cell.angle_alpha   90.00
_cell.angle_beta   90.00
_cell.angle_gamma   90.00
#
_symmetry.space_group_name_H-M   'P 1'
#
loop_
_entity.id
_entity.type
_entity.pdbx_description
1 polymer ?
#
loop_
_entity_poly.entity_id
_entity_poly.type
_entity_poly.pdbx_seq_one_letter_code
_entity_poly.pdbx_strand_id
1 'polypeptide(L)'
;MSNLLHPGLILIAVGFIAMLAPKMLRKIVLAVGPFFALFAALSMPVGTDLSVEFLGTGYKLSYMFVDKLSYVFCMIFALMACIGGLYSCHNESRMEALCSMSYAGCALGVTLAKDWLTLIFFWEALAITSLFLIWCHHTPASRRAGLRYLLVHMLGGNLLLLGIFLKVGRGDNLVANLAQTPHDLAFWAILIGIAVNAAIPPVNAWLVDAYPEGTITGSVFLSSFTTKVAVYALIRIFAGTDFLMGFGCFMALYGAAYAIMENDMRRLLGYHIISQVGFMVAGVGVGTAMALNGAAAHAFSHILYKSLLFMCAGAIIYATGIRKINQLSGMAKKMPFVAVCFFVAAFSISGVPFFNGFISKTITIAAAAEAGYGWVYTLLELASIGTFLSITLKMGYFIFLRKTDKEVEIKEALPKNMYLGMGFGAVLCFLYGVYPDLLYRYLPFGYPDYQPFTAAHMLSYVEILVVTMIPFMMFLPRMEPHTALSLDTDWFYRKPIDFIISRISMLLCATCSGLGSAWGVLYEKFMDLTSNPMDFLDAKPFRKRTHYNPENYRTSIADPMMITLTVLVSSIAYFIATL
;
A
#
# COMPACT_ATOMS: atom_id res chain seq x y z
N MET A 1 -3.91 -31.17 17.73
CA MET A 1 -3.76 -29.79 17.27
C MET A 1 -3.29 -29.84 15.84
N SER A 2 -4.14 -29.45 14.91
CA SER A 2 -3.85 -29.49 13.47
C SER A 2 -2.63 -28.60 13.18
N ASN A 3 -1.69 -29.10 12.38
CA ASN A 3 -0.56 -28.32 11.84
C ASN A 3 -1.08 -27.25 10.85
N LEU A 4 -1.81 -26.26 11.36
CA LEU A 4 -2.30 -25.14 10.57
C LEU A 4 -1.10 -24.23 10.25
N LEU A 5 -0.69 -24.24 8.99
CA LEU A 5 0.36 -23.37 8.48
C LEU A 5 -0.21 -21.97 8.22
N HIS A 6 0.45 -20.95 8.73
CA HIS A 6 0.07 -19.56 8.50
C HIS A 6 0.24 -19.19 7.01
N PRO A 7 -0.84 -18.85 6.27
CA PRO A 7 -0.77 -18.63 4.81
C PRO A 7 0.17 -17.51 4.40
N GLY A 8 0.34 -16.49 5.23
CA GLY A 8 1.31 -15.42 4.99
C GLY A 8 2.76 -15.91 5.03
N LEU A 9 3.10 -16.78 5.98
CA LEU A 9 4.44 -17.38 6.05
C LEU A 9 4.71 -18.32 4.88
N ILE A 10 3.69 -19.01 4.36
CA ILE A 10 3.81 -19.82 3.13
C ILE A 10 4.22 -18.91 1.96
N LEU A 11 3.56 -17.75 1.77
CA LEU A 11 3.91 -16.83 0.68
C LEU A 11 5.32 -16.25 0.85
N ILE A 12 5.72 -15.89 2.06
CA ILE A 12 7.08 -15.43 2.34
C ILE A 12 8.08 -16.53 1.97
N ALA A 13 7.84 -17.77 2.37
CA ALA A 13 8.69 -18.91 2.00
C ALA A 13 8.73 -19.15 0.49
N VAL A 14 7.59 -19.05 -0.20
CA VAL A 14 7.50 -19.10 -1.68
C VAL A 14 8.38 -18.01 -2.31
N GLY A 15 8.38 -16.79 -1.77
CA GLY A 15 9.23 -15.70 -2.22
C GLY A 15 10.72 -16.01 -2.09
N PHE A 16 11.15 -16.54 -0.93
CA PHE A 16 12.54 -16.95 -0.70
C PHE A 16 12.97 -18.11 -1.61
N ILE A 17 12.11 -19.13 -1.77
CA ILE A 17 12.37 -20.24 -2.67
C ILE A 17 12.49 -19.73 -4.11
N ALA A 18 11.58 -18.84 -4.55
CA ALA A 18 11.63 -18.26 -5.88
C ALA A 18 12.90 -17.42 -6.12
N MET A 19 13.38 -16.68 -5.12
CA MET A 19 14.63 -15.91 -5.20
C MET A 19 15.84 -16.81 -5.43
N LEU A 20 15.91 -17.93 -4.72
CA LEU A 20 17.05 -18.86 -4.76
C LEU A 20 16.98 -19.80 -5.96
N ALA A 21 15.79 -20.06 -6.49
CA ALA A 21 15.56 -21.02 -7.58
C ALA A 21 16.17 -20.57 -8.91
N PRO A 22 16.64 -21.51 -9.73
CA PRO A 22 17.00 -21.23 -11.12
C PRO A 22 15.77 -20.81 -11.95
N LYS A 23 15.98 -20.13 -13.08
CA LYS A 23 14.95 -19.46 -13.90
C LYS A 23 13.69 -20.32 -14.16
N MET A 24 13.86 -21.57 -14.58
CA MET A 24 12.72 -22.45 -14.88
C MET A 24 11.91 -22.81 -13.62
N LEU A 25 12.61 -23.19 -12.55
CA LEU A 25 11.96 -23.56 -11.29
C LEU A 25 11.26 -22.34 -10.65
N ARG A 26 11.85 -21.15 -10.76
CA ARG A 26 11.25 -19.89 -10.29
C ARG A 26 9.88 -19.64 -10.93
N LYS A 27 9.76 -19.85 -12.24
CA LYS A 27 8.47 -19.71 -12.96
C LYS A 27 7.41 -20.64 -12.36
N ILE A 28 7.77 -21.89 -12.10
CA ILE A 28 6.86 -22.88 -11.49
C ILE A 28 6.51 -22.48 -10.06
N VAL A 29 7.50 -22.10 -9.26
CA VAL A 29 7.30 -21.68 -7.87
C VAL A 29 6.36 -20.47 -7.77
N LEU A 30 6.54 -19.45 -8.63
CA LEU A 30 5.66 -18.27 -8.67
C LEU A 30 4.24 -18.61 -9.18
N ALA A 31 4.12 -19.54 -10.13
CA ALA A 31 2.82 -19.92 -10.67
C ALA A 31 2.02 -20.84 -9.73
N VAL A 32 2.68 -21.75 -9.02
CA VAL A 32 2.02 -22.82 -8.23
C VAL A 32 2.10 -22.54 -6.73
N GLY A 33 3.21 -21.97 -6.26
CA GLY A 33 3.45 -21.74 -4.83
C GLY A 33 2.31 -21.00 -4.09
N PRO A 34 1.77 -19.89 -4.64
CA PRO A 34 0.68 -19.17 -3.98
C PRO A 34 -0.61 -19.97 -3.79
N PHE A 35 -0.86 -21.02 -4.61
CA PHE A 35 -2.03 -21.88 -4.42
C PHE A 35 -1.98 -22.69 -3.13
N PHE A 36 -0.79 -23.00 -2.60
CA PHE A 36 -0.67 -23.61 -1.27
C PHE A 36 -1.12 -22.63 -0.17
N ALA A 37 -0.79 -21.36 -0.30
CA ALA A 37 -1.26 -20.34 0.64
C ALA A 37 -2.78 -20.11 0.51
N LEU A 38 -3.33 -20.13 -0.70
CA LEU A 38 -4.76 -20.04 -0.92
C LEU A 38 -5.49 -21.25 -0.32
N PHE A 39 -4.97 -22.45 -0.53
CA PHE A 39 -5.53 -23.67 0.08
C PHE A 39 -5.49 -23.59 1.61
N ALA A 40 -4.36 -23.16 2.19
CA ALA A 40 -4.26 -22.95 3.63
C ALA A 40 -5.28 -21.92 4.12
N ALA A 41 -5.43 -20.77 3.43
CA ALA A 41 -6.38 -19.71 3.76
C ALA A 41 -7.84 -20.22 3.75
N LEU A 42 -8.22 -20.99 2.73
CA LEU A 42 -9.57 -21.54 2.61
C LEU A 42 -9.87 -22.65 3.62
N SER A 43 -8.83 -23.35 4.09
CA SER A 43 -8.95 -24.46 5.05
C SER A 43 -8.96 -24.03 6.51
N MET A 44 -8.76 -22.74 6.80
CA MET A 44 -8.73 -22.23 8.18
C MET A 44 -10.14 -22.18 8.78
N PRO A 45 -10.38 -22.84 9.93
CA PRO A 45 -11.63 -22.70 10.65
C PRO A 45 -11.77 -21.30 11.26
N VAL A 46 -12.95 -20.69 11.12
CA VAL A 46 -13.28 -19.46 11.86
C VAL A 46 -13.28 -19.77 13.36
N GLY A 47 -12.65 -18.92 14.16
CA GLY A 47 -12.42 -19.13 15.59
C GLY A 47 -11.02 -19.65 15.94
N THR A 48 -10.17 -19.94 14.94
CA THR A 48 -8.75 -20.29 15.19
C THR A 48 -8.04 -19.12 15.86
N ASP A 49 -7.35 -19.40 16.98
CA ASP A 49 -6.51 -18.43 17.71
C ASP A 49 -5.22 -19.13 18.12
N LEU A 50 -4.11 -18.77 17.45
CA LEU A 50 -2.79 -19.31 17.73
C LEU A 50 -1.87 -18.19 18.22
N SER A 51 -1.25 -18.43 19.37
CA SER A 51 -0.34 -17.48 20.01
C SER A 51 0.94 -18.17 20.47
N VAL A 52 2.00 -17.38 20.55
CA VAL A 52 3.31 -17.77 21.08
C VAL A 52 3.78 -16.71 22.07
N GLU A 53 4.44 -17.11 23.12
CA GLU A 53 5.04 -16.17 24.07
C GLU A 53 6.29 -15.52 23.45
N PHE A 54 6.37 -14.21 23.54
CA PHE A 54 7.48 -13.44 22.97
C PHE A 54 8.69 -13.45 23.91
N LEU A 55 9.72 -14.20 23.55
CA LEU A 55 11.05 -14.23 24.20
C LEU A 55 11.02 -14.31 25.74
N GLY A 56 10.03 -14.96 26.34
CA GLY A 56 9.93 -15.07 27.81
C GLY A 56 9.50 -13.78 28.53
N THR A 57 9.01 -12.77 27.80
CA THR A 57 8.57 -11.48 28.38
C THR A 57 7.18 -11.53 29.00
N GLY A 58 6.47 -12.66 28.91
CA GLY A 58 5.05 -12.77 29.30
C GLY A 58 4.08 -12.19 28.28
N TYR A 59 4.56 -11.47 27.25
CA TYR A 59 3.71 -10.98 26.17
C TYR A 59 3.35 -12.10 25.19
N LYS A 60 2.06 -12.24 24.86
CA LYS A 60 1.58 -13.25 23.90
C LYS A 60 1.38 -12.61 22.52
N LEU A 61 2.18 -13.03 21.55
CA LEU A 61 1.99 -12.72 20.15
C LEU A 61 0.92 -13.65 19.57
N SER A 62 -0.27 -13.13 19.31
CA SER A 62 -1.37 -13.86 18.64
C SER A 62 -1.26 -13.67 17.14
N TYR A 63 -0.41 -14.48 16.52
CA TYR A 63 -0.01 -14.33 15.12
C TYR A 63 -1.02 -14.89 14.12
N MET A 64 -2.02 -15.64 14.56
CA MET A 64 -3.02 -16.24 13.67
C MET A 64 -4.39 -16.26 14.37
N PHE A 65 -5.18 -15.24 14.10
CA PHE A 65 -6.57 -15.12 14.55
C PHE A 65 -7.49 -15.07 13.34
N VAL A 66 -8.42 -16.02 13.26
CA VAL A 66 -9.35 -16.16 12.15
C VAL A 66 -10.76 -15.88 12.63
N ASP A 67 -11.28 -14.69 12.32
CA ASP A 67 -12.68 -14.36 12.39
C ASP A 67 -13.25 -14.13 10.97
N LYS A 68 -14.53 -13.82 10.86
CA LYS A 68 -15.16 -13.62 9.55
C LYS A 68 -14.53 -12.48 8.75
N LEU A 69 -14.09 -11.39 9.41
CA LEU A 69 -13.45 -10.25 8.75
C LEU A 69 -12.07 -10.63 8.21
N SER A 70 -11.22 -11.22 9.06
CA SER A 70 -9.89 -11.67 8.64
C SER A 70 -9.98 -12.76 7.58
N TYR A 71 -10.99 -13.65 7.65
CA TYR A 71 -11.20 -14.71 6.65
C TYR A 71 -11.44 -14.15 5.25
N VAL A 72 -12.35 -13.17 5.09
CA VAL A 72 -12.67 -12.56 3.78
C VAL A 72 -11.44 -11.89 3.18
N PHE A 73 -10.70 -11.09 3.99
CA PHE A 73 -9.50 -10.42 3.51
C PHE A 73 -8.36 -11.41 3.23
N CYS A 74 -8.22 -12.45 4.05
CA CYS A 74 -7.24 -13.51 3.84
C CYS A 74 -7.51 -14.26 2.53
N MET A 75 -8.77 -14.60 2.26
CA MET A 75 -9.20 -15.27 1.02
C MET A 75 -8.83 -14.44 -0.21
N ILE A 76 -9.19 -13.15 -0.25
CA ILE A 76 -8.93 -12.32 -1.43
C ILE A 76 -7.44 -12.01 -1.60
N PHE A 77 -6.67 -11.82 -0.53
CA PHE A 77 -5.24 -11.58 -0.61
C PHE A 77 -4.49 -12.81 -1.12
N ALA A 78 -4.84 -14.02 -0.64
CA ALA A 78 -4.26 -15.25 -1.13
C ALA A 78 -4.64 -15.52 -2.59
N LEU A 79 -5.90 -15.28 -2.97
CA LEU A 79 -6.38 -15.39 -4.35
C LEU A 79 -5.63 -14.43 -5.27
N MET A 80 -5.44 -13.18 -4.83
CA MET A 80 -4.70 -12.20 -5.62
C MET A 80 -3.20 -12.54 -5.74
N ALA A 81 -2.60 -13.15 -4.71
CA ALA A 81 -1.23 -13.67 -4.82
C ALA A 81 -1.12 -14.77 -5.90
N CYS A 82 -2.14 -15.63 -6.05
CA CYS A 82 -2.19 -16.62 -7.15
C CYS A 82 -2.28 -15.94 -8.52
N ILE A 83 -3.21 -14.99 -8.70
CA ILE A 83 -3.41 -14.26 -9.96
C ILE A 83 -2.14 -13.47 -10.33
N GLY A 84 -1.59 -12.74 -9.37
CA GLY A 84 -0.37 -11.95 -9.53
C GLY A 84 0.85 -12.83 -9.82
N GLY A 85 0.96 -13.98 -9.14
CA GLY A 85 2.00 -14.98 -9.38
C GLY A 85 1.95 -15.55 -10.79
N LEU A 86 0.76 -15.94 -11.26
CA LEU A 86 0.55 -16.37 -12.65
C LEU A 86 0.93 -15.26 -13.65
N TYR A 87 0.46 -14.05 -13.43
CA TYR A 87 0.75 -12.92 -14.32
C TYR A 87 2.24 -12.58 -14.37
N SER A 88 2.97 -12.69 -13.25
CA SER A 88 4.35 -12.27 -13.10
C SER A 88 5.40 -13.36 -13.34
N CYS A 89 5.02 -14.63 -13.52
CA CYS A 89 5.98 -15.75 -13.55
C CYS A 89 6.97 -15.71 -14.73
N HIS A 90 6.75 -14.86 -15.75
CA HIS A 90 7.73 -14.62 -16.83
C HIS A 90 8.88 -13.70 -16.38
N ASN A 91 8.72 -12.94 -15.29
CA ASN A 91 9.71 -12.00 -14.83
C ASN A 91 10.98 -12.72 -14.33
N GLU A 92 12.13 -12.20 -14.72
CA GLU A 92 13.43 -12.80 -14.39
C GLU A 92 14.05 -12.22 -13.11
N SER A 93 13.53 -11.13 -12.58
CA SER A 93 14.05 -10.48 -11.37
C SER A 93 13.83 -11.35 -10.14
N ARG A 94 14.95 -11.75 -9.50
CA ARG A 94 14.93 -12.51 -8.24
C ARG A 94 14.36 -11.68 -7.08
N MET A 95 14.75 -10.41 -7.04
CA MET A 95 14.30 -9.48 -5.99
C MET A 95 12.82 -9.20 -6.10
N GLU A 96 12.31 -9.01 -7.31
CA GLU A 96 10.87 -8.80 -7.51
C GLU A 96 10.05 -10.05 -7.13
N ALA A 97 10.56 -11.25 -7.44
CA ALA A 97 9.92 -12.51 -7.05
C ALA A 97 9.83 -12.65 -5.51
N LEU A 98 10.93 -12.36 -4.81
CA LEU A 98 10.95 -12.33 -3.35
C LEU A 98 9.94 -11.31 -2.81
N CYS A 99 10.06 -10.05 -3.27
CA CYS A 99 9.30 -8.94 -2.69
C CYS A 99 7.82 -9.02 -2.99
N SER A 100 7.40 -9.49 -4.18
CA SER A 100 5.99 -9.65 -4.53
C SER A 100 5.28 -10.67 -3.64
N MET A 101 5.90 -11.83 -3.41
CA MET A 101 5.33 -12.88 -2.56
C MET A 101 5.40 -12.51 -1.08
N SER A 102 6.52 -11.94 -0.62
CA SER A 102 6.65 -11.48 0.78
C SER A 102 5.68 -10.34 1.09
N TYR A 103 5.45 -9.43 0.15
CA TYR A 103 4.48 -8.35 0.29
C TYR A 103 3.06 -8.87 0.47
N ALA A 104 2.64 -9.83 -0.36
CA ALA A 104 1.36 -10.52 -0.19
C ALA A 104 1.30 -11.31 1.14
N GLY A 105 2.41 -11.95 1.52
CA GLY A 105 2.53 -12.68 2.79
C GLY A 105 2.42 -11.77 4.01
N CYS A 106 3.02 -10.58 3.98
CA CYS A 106 2.90 -9.57 5.04
C CYS A 106 1.46 -9.03 5.14
N ALA A 107 0.78 -8.83 4.01
CA ALA A 107 -0.64 -8.44 4.01
C ALA A 107 -1.52 -9.47 4.73
N LEU A 108 -1.28 -10.77 4.49
CA LEU A 108 -1.94 -11.85 5.23
C LEU A 108 -1.55 -11.84 6.72
N GLY A 109 -0.30 -11.53 7.03
CA GLY A 109 0.17 -11.41 8.41
C GLY A 109 -0.55 -10.31 9.19
N VAL A 110 -0.71 -9.11 8.61
CA VAL A 110 -1.51 -8.03 9.23
C VAL A 110 -2.97 -8.46 9.43
N THR A 111 -3.54 -9.14 8.42
CA THR A 111 -4.96 -9.56 8.45
C THR A 111 -5.24 -10.57 9.56
N LEU A 112 -4.29 -11.44 9.88
CA LEU A 112 -4.41 -12.50 10.87
C LEU A 112 -3.87 -12.10 12.25
N ALA A 113 -3.28 -10.93 12.39
CA ALA A 113 -2.77 -10.42 13.67
C ALA A 113 -3.93 -10.05 14.61
N LYS A 114 -3.91 -10.56 15.85
CA LYS A 114 -4.86 -10.20 16.91
C LYS A 114 -4.30 -9.18 17.89
N ASP A 115 -2.98 -9.15 18.05
CA ASP A 115 -2.29 -8.23 18.94
C ASP A 115 -1.56 -7.13 18.18
N TRP A 116 -1.29 -6.02 18.86
CA TRP A 116 -0.68 -4.83 18.29
C TRP A 116 0.75 -5.04 17.78
N LEU A 117 1.56 -5.86 18.48
CA LEU A 117 2.97 -6.06 18.10
C LEU A 117 3.06 -6.94 16.85
N THR A 118 2.25 -7.98 16.74
CA THR A 118 2.18 -8.79 15.51
C THR A 118 1.72 -7.95 14.33
N LEU A 119 0.71 -7.10 14.54
CA LEU A 119 0.18 -6.21 13.50
C LEU A 119 1.27 -5.28 12.97
N ILE A 120 1.97 -4.54 13.86
CA ILE A 120 2.99 -3.57 13.42
C ILE A 120 4.19 -4.24 12.76
N PHE A 121 4.60 -5.42 13.23
CA PHE A 121 5.69 -6.17 12.63
C PHE A 121 5.42 -6.48 11.14
N PHE A 122 4.25 -7.03 10.83
CA PHE A 122 3.87 -7.31 9.44
C PHE A 122 3.57 -6.05 8.64
N TRP A 123 3.09 -4.99 9.29
CA TRP A 123 2.83 -3.68 8.66
C TRP A 123 4.11 -3.02 8.15
N GLU A 124 5.18 -2.99 8.95
CA GLU A 124 6.47 -2.46 8.54
C GLU A 124 7.14 -3.34 7.47
N ALA A 125 7.07 -4.66 7.62
CA ALA A 125 7.58 -5.58 6.60
C ALA A 125 6.85 -5.42 5.25
N LEU A 126 5.54 -5.12 5.28
CA LEU A 126 4.75 -4.82 4.10
C LEU A 126 5.23 -3.53 3.40
N ALA A 127 5.56 -2.48 4.16
CA ALA A 127 6.07 -1.23 3.61
C ALA A 127 7.44 -1.43 2.95
N ILE A 128 8.34 -2.19 3.58
CA ILE A 128 9.68 -2.49 3.05
C ILE A 128 9.59 -3.32 1.76
N THR A 129 8.80 -4.38 1.76
CA THR A 129 8.69 -5.29 0.60
C THR A 129 8.05 -4.59 -0.61
N SER A 130 7.06 -3.73 -0.39
CA SER A 130 6.44 -2.92 -1.45
C SER A 130 7.38 -1.88 -2.05
N LEU A 131 8.27 -1.28 -1.25
CA LEU A 131 9.28 -0.33 -1.73
C LEU A 131 10.17 -0.94 -2.81
N PHE A 132 10.63 -2.18 -2.60
CA PHE A 132 11.48 -2.86 -3.57
C PHE A 132 10.76 -3.14 -4.90
N LEU A 133 9.44 -3.32 -4.93
CA LEU A 133 8.67 -3.45 -6.17
C LEU A 133 8.70 -2.16 -7.02
N ILE A 134 8.87 -1.00 -6.38
CA ILE A 134 9.07 0.28 -7.06
C ILE A 134 10.52 0.37 -7.56
N TRP A 135 11.50 0.05 -6.71
CA TRP A 135 12.92 0.17 -7.05
C TRP A 135 13.40 -0.85 -8.08
N CYS A 136 12.77 -2.02 -8.17
CA CYS A 136 13.07 -3.03 -9.21
C CYS A 136 12.83 -2.53 -10.64
N HIS A 137 12.19 -1.39 -10.84
CA HIS A 137 12.08 -0.75 -12.16
C HIS A 137 13.38 -0.08 -12.61
N HIS A 138 14.34 0.17 -11.69
CA HIS A 138 15.69 0.68 -11.93
C HIS A 138 15.78 2.03 -12.68
N THR A 139 14.72 2.82 -12.77
CA THR A 139 14.74 4.15 -13.38
C THR A 139 15.08 5.25 -12.36
N PRO A 140 15.63 6.41 -12.78
CA PRO A 140 15.82 7.55 -11.88
C PRO A 140 14.48 8.04 -11.28
N ALA A 141 13.38 7.93 -12.02
CA ALA A 141 12.04 8.26 -11.55
C ALA A 141 11.59 7.31 -10.44
N SER A 142 11.77 5.99 -10.64
CA SER A 142 11.39 4.99 -9.64
C SER A 142 12.19 5.10 -8.33
N ARG A 143 13.49 5.47 -8.43
CA ARG A 143 14.33 5.70 -7.24
C ARG A 143 13.82 6.87 -6.41
N ARG A 144 13.50 8.01 -7.06
CA ARG A 144 12.96 9.21 -6.37
C ARG A 144 11.56 8.95 -5.80
N ALA A 145 10.70 8.30 -6.57
CA ALA A 145 9.35 7.95 -6.14
C ALA A 145 9.37 6.96 -4.96
N GLY A 146 10.25 5.94 -5.02
CA GLY A 146 10.43 4.98 -3.94
C GLY A 146 10.98 5.63 -2.66
N LEU A 147 11.89 6.60 -2.76
CA LEU A 147 12.38 7.32 -1.58
C LEU A 147 11.25 8.13 -0.91
N ARG A 148 10.43 8.84 -1.70
CA ARG A 148 9.27 9.56 -1.15
C ARG A 148 8.24 8.61 -0.53
N TYR A 149 8.00 7.48 -1.20
CA TYR A 149 7.17 6.40 -0.68
C TYR A 149 7.66 5.92 0.69
N LEU A 150 8.96 5.62 0.79
CA LEU A 150 9.58 5.18 2.04
C LEU A 150 9.38 6.21 3.16
N LEU A 151 9.71 7.49 2.90
CA LEU A 151 9.61 8.54 3.92
C LEU A 151 8.17 8.71 4.43
N VAL A 152 7.18 8.68 3.55
CA VAL A 152 5.76 8.82 3.92
C VAL A 152 5.30 7.60 4.73
N HIS A 153 5.68 6.37 4.30
CA HIS A 153 5.29 5.15 5.02
C HIS A 153 6.02 5.02 6.35
N MET A 154 7.29 5.43 6.45
CA MET A 154 8.00 5.49 7.73
C MET A 154 7.35 6.51 8.69
N LEU A 155 6.91 7.66 8.19
CA LEU A 155 6.16 8.61 9.03
C LEU A 155 4.86 7.97 9.55
N GLY A 156 4.08 7.36 8.66
CA GLY A 156 2.84 6.66 9.02
C GLY A 156 3.07 5.50 9.99
N GLY A 157 4.08 4.66 9.72
CA GLY A 157 4.45 3.53 10.56
C GLY A 157 4.95 3.95 11.94
N ASN A 158 5.78 5.00 12.03
CA ASN A 158 6.23 5.53 13.32
C ASN A 158 5.08 6.13 14.15
N LEU A 159 4.10 6.78 13.52
CA LEU A 159 2.90 7.25 14.21
C LEU A 159 2.05 6.08 14.71
N LEU A 160 1.83 5.07 13.87
CA LEU A 160 1.15 3.85 14.27
C LEU A 160 1.86 3.17 15.44
N LEU A 161 3.18 3.03 15.37
CA LEU A 161 4.01 2.45 16.43
C LEU A 161 3.91 3.24 17.74
N LEU A 162 3.94 4.59 17.67
CA LEU A 162 3.75 5.45 18.84
C LEU A 162 2.40 5.16 19.52
N GLY A 163 1.31 5.11 18.73
CA GLY A 163 -0.01 4.82 19.26
C GLY A 163 -0.11 3.41 19.87
N ILE A 164 0.53 2.43 19.25
CA ILE A 164 0.62 1.05 19.75
C ILE A 164 1.37 1.01 21.08
N PHE A 165 2.51 1.67 21.20
CA PHE A 165 3.27 1.70 22.46
C PHE A 165 2.47 2.33 23.60
N LEU A 166 1.69 3.38 23.32
CA LEU A 166 0.81 3.99 24.29
C LEU A 166 -0.31 3.04 24.73
N LYS A 167 -0.83 2.20 23.83
CA LYS A 167 -1.86 1.18 24.15
C LYS A 167 -1.26 0.02 24.94
N VAL A 168 -0.18 -0.57 24.46
CA VAL A 168 0.49 -1.69 25.13
C VAL A 168 1.02 -1.29 26.50
N GLY A 169 1.55 -0.06 26.65
CA GLY A 169 1.99 0.48 27.94
C GLY A 169 0.86 0.67 28.98
N ARG A 170 -0.40 0.68 28.54
CA ARG A 170 -1.60 0.67 29.41
C ARG A 170 -2.15 -0.72 29.66
N GLY A 171 -1.53 -1.76 29.09
CA GLY A 171 -2.01 -3.15 29.18
C GLY A 171 -3.01 -3.57 28.10
N ASP A 172 -3.33 -2.67 27.14
CA ASP A 172 -4.24 -2.95 26.01
C ASP A 172 -3.46 -3.63 24.88
N ASN A 173 -3.22 -4.93 24.99
CA ASN A 173 -2.36 -5.68 24.07
C ASN A 173 -3.10 -6.13 22.79
N LEU A 174 -4.43 -6.23 22.82
CA LEU A 174 -5.22 -6.74 21.71
C LEU A 174 -5.76 -5.63 20.82
N VAL A 175 -5.80 -5.91 19.52
CA VAL A 175 -6.42 -5.01 18.54
C VAL A 175 -7.95 -5.02 18.73
N ALA A 176 -8.51 -3.88 19.07
CA ALA A 176 -9.93 -3.69 19.33
C ALA A 176 -10.46 -2.45 18.61
N ASN A 177 -11.79 -2.32 18.51
CA ASN A 177 -12.41 -1.11 17.97
C ASN A 177 -12.22 0.06 18.96
N LEU A 178 -11.68 1.16 18.46
CA LEU A 178 -11.39 2.38 19.21
C LEU A 178 -12.42 3.49 19.02
N ALA A 179 -13.42 3.32 18.15
CA ALA A 179 -14.37 4.37 17.79
C ALA A 179 -15.11 4.97 19.01
N GLN A 180 -15.36 4.15 20.05
CA GLN A 180 -16.03 4.55 21.29
C GLN A 180 -15.05 4.89 22.43
N THR A 181 -13.74 4.86 22.16
CA THR A 181 -12.74 5.23 23.18
C THR A 181 -12.46 6.73 23.16
N PRO A 182 -11.91 7.32 24.24
CA PRO A 182 -11.48 8.71 24.21
C PRO A 182 -10.51 8.99 23.06
N HIS A 183 -10.71 10.11 22.38
CA HIS A 183 -9.87 10.54 21.27
C HIS A 183 -8.54 11.13 21.79
N ASP A 184 -7.76 10.30 22.46
CA ASP A 184 -6.46 10.65 23.03
C ASP A 184 -5.32 10.58 21.97
N LEU A 185 -4.09 10.80 22.42
CA LEU A 185 -2.92 10.74 21.54
C LEU A 185 -2.75 9.37 20.88
N ALA A 186 -3.08 8.27 21.59
CA ALA A 186 -2.98 6.93 21.02
C ALA A 186 -4.00 6.71 19.90
N PHE A 187 -5.25 7.17 20.09
CA PHE A 187 -6.29 7.14 19.07
C PHE A 187 -5.85 7.86 17.79
N TRP A 188 -5.39 9.12 17.91
CA TRP A 188 -4.99 9.91 16.75
C TRP A 188 -3.73 9.38 16.08
N ALA A 189 -2.76 8.90 16.85
CA ALA A 189 -1.52 8.35 16.31
C ALA A 189 -1.79 7.06 15.49
N ILE A 190 -2.63 6.15 16.00
CA ILE A 190 -3.04 4.94 15.27
C ILE A 190 -3.85 5.31 14.02
N LEU A 191 -4.82 6.21 14.15
CA LEU A 191 -5.67 6.61 13.03
C LEU A 191 -4.86 7.25 11.91
N ILE A 192 -4.00 8.24 12.22
CA ILE A 192 -3.19 8.92 11.21
C ILE A 192 -2.19 7.94 10.57
N GLY A 193 -1.58 7.05 11.36
CA GLY A 193 -0.69 6.02 10.84
C GLY A 193 -1.38 5.11 9.81
N ILE A 194 -2.61 4.67 10.07
CA ILE A 194 -3.40 3.87 9.13
C ILE A 194 -3.89 4.72 7.96
N ALA A 195 -4.28 5.98 8.19
CA ALA A 195 -4.77 6.91 7.17
C ALA A 195 -3.72 7.20 6.09
N VAL A 196 -2.44 7.26 6.45
CA VAL A 196 -1.33 7.38 5.48
C VAL A 196 -1.36 6.20 4.49
N ASN A 197 -1.47 4.97 4.96
CA ASN A 197 -1.51 3.79 4.10
C ASN A 197 -2.84 3.65 3.33
N ALA A 198 -3.94 4.19 3.85
CA ALA A 198 -5.22 4.29 3.15
C ALA A 198 -5.22 5.39 2.07
N ALA A 199 -4.13 6.17 1.98
CA ALA A 199 -4.02 7.33 1.09
C ALA A 199 -5.12 8.38 1.33
N ILE A 200 -5.44 8.66 2.60
CA ILE A 200 -6.39 9.72 2.96
C ILE A 200 -5.70 11.07 2.77
N PRO A 201 -6.31 12.04 2.03
CA PRO A 201 -5.76 13.38 1.91
C PRO A 201 -5.55 14.07 3.28
N PRO A 202 -4.47 14.88 3.43
CA PRO A 202 -3.62 15.45 2.40
C PRO A 202 -2.40 14.60 1.99
N VAL A 203 -2.16 13.46 2.62
CA VAL A 203 -0.94 12.64 2.40
C VAL A 203 -1.12 11.53 1.35
N ASN A 204 -2.06 11.67 0.44
CA ASN A 204 -2.44 10.67 -0.57
C ASN A 204 -1.52 10.61 -1.80
N ALA A 205 -0.75 11.66 -2.06
CA ALA A 205 -0.03 11.81 -3.32
C ALA A 205 1.10 10.79 -3.53
N TRP A 206 1.60 10.16 -2.45
CA TRP A 206 2.58 9.08 -2.56
C TRP A 206 2.08 7.94 -3.47
N LEU A 207 0.77 7.66 -3.49
CA LEU A 207 0.19 6.57 -4.25
C LEU A 207 0.29 6.82 -5.76
N VAL A 208 -0.13 7.99 -6.22
CA VAL A 208 -0.07 8.39 -7.64
C VAL A 208 1.33 8.72 -8.11
N ASP A 209 2.27 8.95 -7.20
CA ASP A 209 3.67 9.15 -7.49
C ASP A 209 4.43 7.82 -7.61
N ALA A 210 4.18 6.88 -6.70
CA ALA A 210 4.97 5.66 -6.56
C ALA A 210 4.45 4.48 -7.41
N TYR A 211 3.15 4.22 -7.42
CA TYR A 211 2.58 3.05 -8.10
C TYR A 211 2.80 3.04 -9.62
N PRO A 212 2.71 4.19 -10.32
CA PRO A 212 3.03 4.24 -11.75
C PRO A 212 4.50 3.97 -12.06
N GLU A 213 5.39 4.18 -11.11
CA GLU A 213 6.83 3.98 -11.26
C GLU A 213 7.30 2.57 -10.87
N GLY A 214 6.43 1.71 -10.39
CA GLY A 214 6.69 0.29 -10.18
C GLY A 214 6.90 -0.46 -11.51
N THR A 215 7.47 -1.67 -11.43
CA THR A 215 7.56 -2.58 -12.59
C THR A 215 6.15 -2.90 -13.12
N ILE A 216 6.06 -3.47 -14.33
CA ILE A 216 4.78 -3.85 -14.92
C ILE A 216 4.05 -4.86 -14.03
N THR A 217 4.77 -5.86 -13.54
CA THR A 217 4.25 -6.91 -12.65
C THR A 217 4.12 -6.42 -11.21
N GLY A 218 5.09 -5.68 -10.69
CA GLY A 218 5.05 -5.11 -9.35
C GLY A 218 3.87 -4.15 -9.11
N SER A 219 3.47 -3.36 -10.13
CA SER A 219 2.32 -2.45 -10.02
C SER A 219 0.99 -3.19 -9.79
N VAL A 220 0.87 -4.43 -10.27
CA VAL A 220 -0.31 -5.28 -10.01
C VAL A 220 -0.40 -5.61 -8.52
N PHE A 221 0.72 -6.01 -7.89
CA PHE A 221 0.79 -6.25 -6.46
C PHE A 221 0.58 -4.97 -5.65
N LEU A 222 1.26 -3.88 -6.00
CA LEU A 222 1.13 -2.58 -5.32
C LEU A 222 -0.33 -2.11 -5.28
N SER A 223 -1.09 -2.30 -6.36
CA SER A 223 -2.50 -1.92 -6.43
C SER A 223 -3.41 -2.75 -5.52
N SER A 224 -2.96 -3.91 -5.04
CA SER A 224 -3.80 -4.92 -4.39
C SER A 224 -3.76 -4.88 -2.86
N PHE A 225 -2.60 -4.59 -2.24
CA PHE A 225 -2.42 -4.88 -0.81
C PHE A 225 -2.42 -3.66 0.09
N THR A 226 -1.44 -2.74 0.05
CA THR A 226 -1.23 -1.69 1.07
C THR A 226 -2.51 -0.95 1.44
N THR A 227 -3.24 -0.39 0.48
CA THR A 227 -4.45 0.39 0.76
C THR A 227 -5.60 -0.46 1.31
N LYS A 228 -5.68 -1.76 0.97
CA LYS A 228 -6.73 -2.67 1.45
C LYS A 228 -6.40 -3.24 2.82
N VAL A 229 -5.12 -3.43 3.12
CA VAL A 229 -4.66 -3.71 4.49
C VAL A 229 -5.03 -2.53 5.41
N ALA A 230 -4.86 -1.29 4.94
CA ALA A 230 -5.31 -0.11 5.69
C ALA A 230 -6.84 -0.06 5.85
N VAL A 231 -7.61 -0.41 4.81
CA VAL A 231 -9.08 -0.52 4.90
C VAL A 231 -9.49 -1.61 5.90
N TYR A 232 -8.83 -2.77 5.86
CA TYR A 232 -9.04 -3.82 6.86
C TYR A 232 -8.83 -3.29 8.28
N ALA A 233 -7.72 -2.60 8.50
CA ALA A 233 -7.41 -2.00 9.80
C ALA A 233 -8.45 -0.93 10.21
N LEU A 234 -8.94 -0.10 9.27
CA LEU A 234 -10.01 0.87 9.54
C LEU A 234 -11.33 0.17 9.93
N ILE A 235 -11.74 -0.89 9.22
CA ILE A 235 -12.93 -1.68 9.58
C ILE A 235 -12.75 -2.32 10.97
N ARG A 236 -11.55 -2.81 11.30
CA ARG A 236 -11.26 -3.49 12.56
C ARG A 236 -11.22 -2.53 13.75
N ILE A 237 -10.62 -1.35 13.56
CA ILE A 237 -10.21 -0.47 14.66
C ILE A 237 -11.08 0.78 14.77
N PHE A 238 -11.66 1.26 13.67
CA PHE A 238 -12.35 2.55 13.61
C PHE A 238 -13.77 2.48 13.04
N ALA A 239 -14.40 1.29 13.04
CA ALA A 239 -15.78 1.14 12.58
C ALA A 239 -16.73 2.03 13.38
N GLY A 240 -17.50 2.90 12.69
CA GLY A 240 -18.45 3.83 13.31
C GLY A 240 -17.82 5.16 13.76
N THR A 241 -16.64 5.51 13.25
CA THR A 241 -16.02 6.82 13.47
C THR A 241 -16.55 7.84 12.48
N ASP A 242 -17.53 8.66 12.88
CA ASP A 242 -18.37 9.49 12.01
C ASP A 242 -17.61 10.39 11.04
N PHE A 243 -16.55 11.06 11.48
CA PHE A 243 -15.81 11.98 10.60
C PHE A 243 -15.14 11.28 9.39
N LEU A 244 -14.97 9.95 9.44
CA LEU A 244 -14.46 9.18 8.30
C LEU A 244 -15.42 9.21 7.10
N MET A 245 -16.73 9.43 7.31
CA MET A 245 -17.69 9.63 6.22
C MET A 245 -17.28 10.81 5.34
N GLY A 246 -16.95 11.95 5.94
CA GLY A 246 -16.52 13.15 5.23
C GLY A 246 -15.22 12.95 4.46
N PHE A 247 -14.21 12.34 5.10
CA PHE A 247 -12.96 12.00 4.42
C PHE A 247 -13.16 11.02 3.28
N GLY A 248 -13.99 9.99 3.46
CA GLY A 248 -14.30 9.01 2.42
C GLY A 248 -14.99 9.63 1.20
N CYS A 249 -16.00 10.48 1.41
CA CYS A 249 -16.66 11.21 0.33
C CYS A 249 -15.70 12.16 -0.38
N PHE A 250 -14.87 12.90 0.35
CA PHE A 250 -13.87 13.77 -0.23
C PHE A 250 -12.86 12.97 -1.10
N MET A 251 -12.34 11.85 -0.60
CA MET A 251 -11.46 10.95 -1.37
C MET A 251 -12.13 10.46 -2.66
N ALA A 252 -13.40 10.05 -2.56
CA ALA A 252 -14.14 9.52 -3.69
C ALA A 252 -14.25 10.54 -4.83
N LEU A 253 -14.62 11.77 -4.51
CA LEU A 253 -14.74 12.87 -5.47
C LEU A 253 -13.39 13.37 -5.97
N TYR A 254 -12.44 13.60 -5.05
CA TYR A 254 -11.09 14.04 -5.37
C TYR A 254 -10.40 13.10 -6.37
N GLY A 255 -10.39 11.79 -6.07
CA GLY A 255 -9.75 10.81 -6.94
C GLY A 255 -10.43 10.70 -8.31
N ALA A 256 -11.77 10.81 -8.37
CA ALA A 256 -12.50 10.81 -9.64
C ALA A 256 -12.20 12.08 -10.48
N ALA A 257 -12.18 13.26 -9.86
CA ALA A 257 -11.89 14.52 -10.54
C ALA A 257 -10.47 14.55 -11.13
N TYR A 258 -9.46 14.17 -10.35
CA TYR A 258 -8.08 14.12 -10.84
C TYR A 258 -7.88 13.05 -11.92
N ALA A 259 -8.57 11.91 -11.84
CA ALA A 259 -8.54 10.88 -12.88
C ALA A 259 -9.09 11.38 -14.22
N ILE A 260 -10.14 12.23 -14.20
CA ILE A 260 -10.68 12.83 -15.42
C ILE A 260 -9.63 13.70 -16.12
N MET A 261 -8.78 14.41 -15.37
CA MET A 261 -7.76 15.29 -15.93
C MET A 261 -6.47 14.56 -16.35
N GLU A 262 -6.19 13.39 -15.79
CA GLU A 262 -4.92 12.67 -15.98
C GLU A 262 -4.80 12.03 -17.36
N ASN A 263 -3.61 12.08 -17.96
CA ASN A 263 -3.27 11.51 -19.27
C ASN A 263 -2.37 10.26 -19.19
N ASP A 264 -1.76 9.96 -18.05
CA ASP A 264 -0.98 8.74 -17.85
C ASP A 264 -1.89 7.62 -17.33
N MET A 265 -1.92 6.47 -18.05
CA MET A 265 -2.80 5.34 -17.69
C MET A 265 -2.63 4.89 -16.24
N ARG A 266 -1.38 4.74 -15.77
CA ARG A 266 -1.11 4.23 -14.42
C ARG A 266 -1.40 5.26 -13.35
N ARG A 267 -1.15 6.56 -13.60
CA ARG A 267 -1.51 7.63 -12.68
C ARG A 267 -3.02 7.77 -12.56
N LEU A 268 -3.74 7.71 -13.69
CA LEU A 268 -5.21 7.69 -13.71
C LEU A 268 -5.76 6.54 -12.88
N LEU A 269 -5.20 5.34 -13.03
CA LEU A 269 -5.55 4.20 -12.20
C LEU A 269 -5.19 4.42 -10.73
N GLY A 270 -4.10 5.11 -10.42
CA GLY A 270 -3.71 5.52 -9.07
C GLY A 270 -4.77 6.41 -8.40
N TYR A 271 -5.23 7.47 -9.08
CA TYR A 271 -6.31 8.33 -8.57
C TYR A 271 -7.60 7.56 -8.32
N HIS A 272 -7.91 6.57 -9.17
CA HIS A 272 -9.05 5.70 -8.91
C HIS A 272 -8.86 4.73 -7.75
N ILE A 273 -7.64 4.43 -7.31
CA ILE A 273 -7.46 3.71 -6.03
C ILE A 273 -7.93 4.62 -4.90
N ILE A 274 -7.49 5.89 -4.88
CA ILE A 274 -7.91 6.85 -3.86
C ILE A 274 -9.44 7.00 -3.87
N SER A 275 -10.04 7.19 -5.05
CA SER A 275 -11.49 7.31 -5.19
C SER A 275 -12.24 6.10 -4.61
N GLN A 276 -11.85 4.88 -4.98
CA GLN A 276 -12.57 3.67 -4.54
C GLN A 276 -12.30 3.31 -3.06
N VAL A 277 -11.10 3.61 -2.55
CA VAL A 277 -10.83 3.53 -1.09
C VAL A 277 -11.72 4.53 -0.34
N GLY A 278 -12.04 5.68 -0.94
CA GLY A 278 -12.98 6.65 -0.39
C GLY A 278 -14.37 6.05 -0.10
N PHE A 279 -14.91 5.20 -1.00
CA PHE A 279 -16.16 4.47 -0.75
C PHE A 279 -16.04 3.55 0.48
N MET A 280 -14.91 2.86 0.62
CA MET A 280 -14.68 1.96 1.76
C MET A 280 -14.56 2.76 3.06
N VAL A 281 -13.81 3.87 3.06
CA VAL A 281 -13.64 4.76 4.23
C VAL A 281 -14.97 5.38 4.64
N ALA A 282 -15.79 5.82 3.68
CA ALA A 282 -17.15 6.31 3.96
C ALA A 282 -18.01 5.24 4.63
N GLY A 283 -17.98 4.00 4.11
CA GLY A 283 -18.69 2.86 4.71
C GLY A 283 -18.22 2.53 6.13
N VAL A 284 -16.92 2.65 6.40
CA VAL A 284 -16.37 2.52 7.77
C VAL A 284 -16.92 3.61 8.68
N GLY A 285 -17.02 4.85 8.19
CA GLY A 285 -17.57 5.98 8.93
C GLY A 285 -19.06 5.81 9.26
N VAL A 286 -19.86 5.32 8.33
CA VAL A 286 -21.28 5.00 8.55
C VAL A 286 -21.45 3.95 9.65
N GLY A 287 -20.58 2.95 9.71
CA GLY A 287 -20.43 2.01 10.82
C GLY A 287 -21.57 1.01 11.02
N THR A 288 -22.65 1.04 10.23
CA THR A 288 -23.70 0.00 10.31
C THR A 288 -23.19 -1.34 9.78
N ALA A 289 -23.76 -2.45 10.22
CA ALA A 289 -23.39 -3.79 9.75
C ALA A 289 -23.42 -3.90 8.22
N MET A 290 -24.43 -3.30 7.58
CA MET A 290 -24.55 -3.27 6.13
C MET A 290 -23.44 -2.42 5.48
N ALA A 291 -23.10 -1.24 6.05
CA ALA A 291 -22.05 -0.38 5.53
C ALA A 291 -20.66 -1.03 5.65
N LEU A 292 -20.37 -1.68 6.77
CA LEU A 292 -19.13 -2.43 7.01
C LEU A 292 -19.01 -3.64 6.07
N ASN A 293 -20.11 -4.35 5.85
CA ASN A 293 -20.20 -5.41 4.83
C ASN A 293 -19.94 -4.85 3.43
N GLY A 294 -20.52 -3.70 3.11
CA GLY A 294 -20.27 -2.98 1.87
C GLY A 294 -18.80 -2.61 1.69
N ALA A 295 -18.16 -2.06 2.72
CA ALA A 295 -16.73 -1.72 2.70
C ALA A 295 -15.85 -2.97 2.48
N ALA A 296 -16.13 -4.09 3.15
CA ALA A 296 -15.42 -5.35 2.99
C ALA A 296 -15.64 -5.96 1.60
N ALA A 297 -16.90 -6.01 1.13
CA ALA A 297 -17.25 -6.50 -0.21
C ALA A 297 -16.62 -5.64 -1.31
N HIS A 298 -16.59 -4.30 -1.10
CA HIS A 298 -15.98 -3.39 -2.06
C HIS A 298 -14.46 -3.52 -2.08
N ALA A 299 -13.80 -3.74 -0.94
CA ALA A 299 -12.38 -4.06 -0.88
C ALA A 299 -12.06 -5.34 -1.66
N PHE A 300 -12.85 -6.41 -1.47
CA PHE A 300 -12.74 -7.67 -2.19
C PHE A 300 -12.86 -7.48 -3.71
N SER A 301 -13.94 -6.87 -4.16
CA SER A 301 -14.21 -6.64 -5.57
C SER A 301 -13.18 -5.71 -6.21
N HIS A 302 -12.78 -4.66 -5.49
CA HIS A 302 -11.80 -3.69 -5.93
C HIS A 302 -10.43 -4.32 -6.17
N ILE A 303 -9.98 -5.23 -5.33
CA ILE A 303 -8.72 -5.96 -5.54
C ILE A 303 -8.73 -6.67 -6.89
N LEU A 304 -9.81 -7.38 -7.23
CA LEU A 304 -9.93 -8.12 -8.48
C LEU A 304 -9.93 -7.20 -9.71
N TYR A 305 -10.87 -6.28 -9.81
CA TYR A 305 -10.98 -5.45 -11.02
C TYR A 305 -9.85 -4.44 -11.16
N LYS A 306 -9.28 -3.96 -10.03
CA LYS A 306 -8.20 -2.98 -10.08
C LYS A 306 -6.88 -3.62 -10.53
N SER A 307 -6.57 -4.80 -10.01
CA SER A 307 -5.43 -5.57 -10.47
C SER A 307 -5.56 -5.92 -11.96
N LEU A 308 -6.76 -6.28 -12.41
CA LEU A 308 -7.03 -6.54 -13.81
C LEU A 308 -6.82 -5.30 -14.70
N LEU A 309 -7.24 -4.09 -14.24
CA LEU A 309 -6.94 -2.84 -14.94
C LEU A 309 -5.44 -2.58 -15.03
N PHE A 310 -4.70 -2.80 -13.94
CA PHE A 310 -3.24 -2.66 -13.93
C PHE A 310 -2.55 -3.71 -14.81
N MET A 311 -3.06 -4.94 -14.86
CA MET A 311 -2.58 -5.99 -15.77
C MET A 311 -2.79 -5.57 -17.23
N CYS A 312 -3.98 -5.05 -17.60
CA CYS A 312 -4.27 -4.60 -18.95
C CYS A 312 -3.41 -3.39 -19.34
N ALA A 313 -3.28 -2.38 -18.46
CA ALA A 313 -2.39 -1.25 -18.70
C ALA A 313 -0.92 -1.70 -18.80
N GLY A 314 -0.50 -2.62 -17.94
CA GLY A 314 0.81 -3.26 -17.99
C GLY A 314 1.08 -4.00 -19.29
N ALA A 315 0.08 -4.76 -19.79
CA ALA A 315 0.16 -5.46 -21.08
C ALA A 315 0.31 -4.50 -22.26
N ILE A 316 -0.42 -3.38 -22.26
CA ILE A 316 -0.29 -2.34 -23.29
C ILE A 316 1.11 -1.72 -23.25
N ILE A 317 1.60 -1.37 -22.06
CA ILE A 317 2.94 -0.79 -21.89
C ILE A 317 4.02 -1.80 -22.29
N TYR A 318 3.88 -3.08 -21.96
CA TYR A 318 4.80 -4.14 -22.36
C TYR A 318 4.89 -4.25 -23.88
N ALA A 319 3.73 -4.27 -24.54
CA ALA A 319 3.67 -4.45 -25.98
C ALA A 319 4.10 -3.21 -26.79
N THR A 320 3.84 -1.99 -26.29
CA THR A 320 4.02 -0.74 -27.06
C THR A 320 5.11 0.18 -26.52
N GLY A 321 5.42 0.10 -25.24
CA GLY A 321 6.27 1.06 -24.51
C GLY A 321 5.57 2.38 -24.19
N ILE A 322 4.27 2.54 -24.48
CA ILE A 322 3.53 3.81 -24.36
C ILE A 322 2.68 3.82 -23.08
N ARG A 323 2.81 4.88 -22.27
CA ARG A 323 2.02 5.09 -21.04
C ARG A 323 0.91 6.14 -21.20
N LYS A 324 1.05 7.07 -22.16
CA LYS A 324 0.14 8.21 -22.35
C LYS A 324 -1.07 7.84 -23.20
N ILE A 325 -2.27 8.17 -22.72
CA ILE A 325 -3.54 7.82 -23.37
C ILE A 325 -3.66 8.51 -24.75
N ASN A 326 -3.25 9.77 -24.86
CA ASN A 326 -3.31 10.53 -26.13
C ASN A 326 -2.39 9.98 -27.23
N GLN A 327 -1.43 9.12 -26.90
CA GLN A 327 -0.52 8.48 -27.86
C GLN A 327 -1.01 7.10 -28.31
N LEU A 328 -2.08 6.59 -27.71
CA LEU A 328 -2.67 5.28 -28.00
C LEU A 328 -3.96 5.43 -28.81
N SER A 329 -4.25 4.45 -29.65
CA SER A 329 -5.50 4.38 -30.41
C SER A 329 -5.69 2.99 -31.02
N GLY A 330 -6.96 2.58 -31.22
CA GLY A 330 -7.32 1.39 -31.98
C GLY A 330 -6.79 0.06 -31.41
N MET A 331 -6.43 0.03 -30.12
CA MET A 331 -5.82 -1.15 -29.48
C MET A 331 -6.77 -2.35 -29.44
N ALA A 332 -8.09 -2.15 -29.54
CA ALA A 332 -9.05 -3.27 -29.59
C ALA A 332 -8.80 -4.23 -30.77
N LYS A 333 -8.36 -3.72 -31.92
CA LYS A 333 -8.02 -4.55 -33.09
C LYS A 333 -6.70 -5.27 -32.93
N LYS A 334 -5.71 -4.62 -32.30
CA LYS A 334 -4.34 -5.13 -32.15
C LYS A 334 -4.20 -6.10 -30.97
N MET A 335 -4.96 -5.85 -29.89
CA MET A 335 -4.92 -6.62 -28.65
C MET A 335 -6.35 -6.95 -28.17
N PRO A 336 -7.15 -7.74 -28.93
CA PRO A 336 -8.58 -7.93 -28.63
C PRO A 336 -8.82 -8.59 -27.28
N PHE A 337 -8.01 -9.55 -26.87
CA PHE A 337 -8.14 -10.18 -25.57
C PHE A 337 -7.92 -9.19 -24.41
N VAL A 338 -6.91 -8.33 -24.52
CA VAL A 338 -6.63 -7.29 -23.52
C VAL A 338 -7.79 -6.28 -23.46
N ALA A 339 -8.37 -5.94 -24.63
CA ALA A 339 -9.55 -5.06 -24.69
C ALA A 339 -10.75 -5.67 -23.95
N VAL A 340 -11.05 -6.95 -24.18
CA VAL A 340 -12.14 -7.65 -23.46
C VAL A 340 -11.90 -7.64 -21.96
N CYS A 341 -10.71 -8.04 -21.50
CA CYS A 341 -10.35 -8.02 -20.08
C CYS A 341 -10.42 -6.60 -19.49
N PHE A 342 -9.97 -5.59 -20.24
CA PHE A 342 -10.08 -4.19 -19.82
C PHE A 342 -11.53 -3.77 -19.64
N PHE A 343 -12.43 -4.04 -20.60
CA PHE A 343 -13.84 -3.65 -20.47
C PHE A 343 -14.56 -4.41 -19.35
N VAL A 344 -14.24 -5.69 -19.11
CA VAL A 344 -14.75 -6.40 -17.92
C VAL A 344 -14.35 -5.68 -16.63
N ALA A 345 -13.11 -5.26 -16.50
CA ALA A 345 -12.64 -4.53 -15.33
C ALA A 345 -13.19 -3.10 -15.26
N ALA A 346 -13.33 -2.42 -16.41
CA ALA A 346 -13.89 -1.08 -16.52
C ALA A 346 -15.38 -1.05 -16.17
N PHE A 347 -16.14 -2.03 -16.59
CA PHE A 347 -17.54 -2.20 -16.20
C PHE A 347 -17.68 -2.55 -14.72
N SER A 348 -16.76 -3.38 -14.20
CA SER A 348 -16.70 -3.68 -12.77
C SER A 348 -16.51 -2.41 -11.93
N ILE A 349 -15.46 -1.64 -12.17
CA ILE A 349 -15.19 -0.43 -11.37
C ILE A 349 -16.28 0.64 -11.51
N SER A 350 -16.93 0.70 -12.68
CA SER A 350 -18.02 1.65 -12.96
C SER A 350 -19.35 1.25 -12.31
N GLY A 351 -19.47 0.04 -11.80
CA GLY A 351 -20.70 -0.45 -11.21
C GLY A 351 -21.77 -0.82 -12.25
N VAL A 352 -21.35 -1.33 -13.41
CA VAL A 352 -22.29 -1.87 -14.41
C VAL A 352 -22.92 -3.15 -13.87
N PRO A 353 -24.24 -3.36 -13.98
CA PRO A 353 -24.90 -4.58 -13.56
C PRO A 353 -24.22 -5.86 -14.10
N PHE A 354 -24.27 -6.93 -13.34
CA PHE A 354 -23.63 -8.24 -13.59
C PHE A 354 -22.10 -8.28 -13.44
N PHE A 355 -21.47 -7.20 -12.99
CA PHE A 355 -20.05 -7.20 -12.63
C PHE A 355 -19.88 -6.99 -11.13
N ASN A 356 -18.77 -7.51 -10.57
CA ASN A 356 -18.55 -7.55 -9.12
C ASN A 356 -18.50 -6.18 -8.42
N GLY A 357 -18.12 -5.12 -9.13
CA GLY A 357 -18.14 -3.77 -8.59
C GLY A 357 -19.56 -3.24 -8.35
N PHE A 358 -20.55 -3.66 -9.15
CA PHE A 358 -21.95 -3.31 -8.94
C PHE A 358 -22.44 -3.80 -7.59
N ILE A 359 -22.33 -5.10 -7.31
CA ILE A 359 -22.84 -5.72 -6.08
C ILE A 359 -22.19 -5.21 -4.80
N SER A 360 -20.94 -4.71 -4.88
CA SER A 360 -20.20 -4.26 -3.72
C SER A 360 -20.32 -2.75 -3.46
N LYS A 361 -20.30 -1.93 -4.53
CA LYS A 361 -20.43 -0.49 -4.43
C LYS A 361 -21.84 -0.09 -3.99
N THR A 362 -22.84 -0.75 -4.53
CA THR A 362 -24.25 -0.44 -4.26
C THR A 362 -24.67 -0.73 -2.83
N ILE A 363 -24.12 -1.79 -2.18
CA ILE A 363 -24.35 -2.02 -0.75
C ILE A 363 -23.87 -0.83 0.08
N THR A 364 -22.65 -0.32 -0.18
CA THR A 364 -22.10 0.80 0.57
C THR A 364 -22.94 2.07 0.43
N ILE A 365 -23.40 2.34 -0.79
CA ILE A 365 -24.23 3.52 -1.11
C ILE A 365 -25.62 3.37 -0.46
N ALA A 366 -26.26 2.21 -0.59
CA ALA A 366 -27.57 1.93 -0.01
C ALA A 366 -27.51 1.98 1.54
N ALA A 367 -26.47 1.42 2.15
CA ALA A 367 -26.29 1.48 3.59
C ALA A 367 -26.19 2.91 4.13
N ALA A 368 -25.59 3.83 3.39
CA ALA A 368 -25.55 5.24 3.76
C ALA A 368 -26.94 5.89 3.71
N ALA A 369 -27.73 5.56 2.69
CA ALA A 369 -29.12 6.03 2.58
C ALA A 369 -30.01 5.50 3.70
N GLU A 370 -29.95 4.19 3.98
CA GLU A 370 -30.73 3.55 5.06
C GLU A 370 -30.35 4.06 6.44
N ALA A 371 -29.07 4.42 6.66
CA ALA A 371 -28.63 5.05 7.90
C ALA A 371 -29.02 6.54 8.03
N GLY A 372 -29.71 7.11 7.01
CA GLY A 372 -30.16 8.51 7.01
C GLY A 372 -29.11 9.51 6.53
N TYR A 373 -27.94 9.07 6.05
CA TYR A 373 -26.88 9.93 5.53
C TYR A 373 -27.04 10.21 4.03
N GLY A 374 -28.15 10.88 3.63
CA GLY A 374 -28.46 11.19 2.23
C GLY A 374 -27.36 11.96 1.49
N TRP A 375 -26.60 12.83 2.19
CA TRP A 375 -25.48 13.54 1.61
C TRP A 375 -24.31 12.60 1.22
N VAL A 376 -24.04 11.55 2.03
CA VAL A 376 -23.03 10.53 1.71
C VAL A 376 -23.45 9.77 0.47
N TYR A 377 -24.72 9.34 0.42
CA TYR A 377 -25.31 8.68 -0.75
C TYR A 377 -25.07 9.51 -2.03
N THR A 378 -25.47 10.79 -2.02
CA THR A 378 -25.36 11.67 -3.21
C THR A 378 -23.91 11.87 -3.66
N LEU A 379 -22.98 12.10 -2.71
CA LEU A 379 -21.57 12.34 -3.06
C LEU A 379 -20.88 11.07 -3.58
N LEU A 380 -21.22 9.90 -3.07
CA LEU A 380 -20.70 8.63 -3.56
C LEU A 380 -21.25 8.29 -4.95
N GLU A 381 -22.53 8.56 -5.21
CA GLU A 381 -23.10 8.42 -6.56
C GLU A 381 -22.42 9.35 -7.57
N LEU A 382 -22.22 10.62 -7.22
CA LEU A 382 -21.49 11.57 -8.05
C LEU A 382 -20.06 11.09 -8.37
N ALA A 383 -19.35 10.54 -7.39
CA ALA A 383 -18.03 9.94 -7.60
C ALA A 383 -18.10 8.70 -8.52
N SER A 384 -19.20 7.95 -8.48
CA SER A 384 -19.44 6.80 -9.36
C SER A 384 -19.58 7.24 -10.83
N ILE A 385 -20.28 8.33 -11.08
CA ILE A 385 -20.41 8.98 -12.41
C ILE A 385 -19.01 9.36 -12.94
N GLY A 386 -18.19 10.03 -12.12
CA GLY A 386 -16.83 10.40 -12.48
C GLY A 386 -15.92 9.20 -12.79
N THR A 387 -16.16 8.08 -12.11
CA THR A 387 -15.44 6.82 -12.36
C THR A 387 -15.77 6.23 -13.73
N PHE A 388 -17.05 6.17 -14.09
CA PHE A 388 -17.50 5.69 -15.40
C PHE A 388 -16.97 6.58 -16.54
N LEU A 389 -17.04 7.91 -16.35
CA LEU A 389 -16.54 8.88 -17.31
C LEU A 389 -15.04 8.71 -17.61
N SER A 390 -14.23 8.52 -16.59
CA SER A 390 -12.76 8.51 -16.73
C SER A 390 -12.17 7.15 -17.11
N ILE A 391 -12.73 6.03 -16.64
CA ILE A 391 -12.23 4.68 -16.99
C ILE A 391 -12.93 4.15 -18.23
N THR A 392 -14.25 3.94 -18.15
CA THR A 392 -14.97 3.25 -19.22
C THR A 392 -15.04 4.09 -20.47
N LEU A 393 -15.43 5.36 -20.34
CA LEU A 393 -15.59 6.23 -21.49
C LEU A 393 -14.24 6.80 -21.95
N LYS A 394 -13.54 7.59 -21.13
CA LYS A 394 -12.29 8.24 -21.55
C LYS A 394 -11.19 7.22 -21.86
N MET A 395 -10.77 6.41 -20.90
CA MET A 395 -9.67 5.48 -21.11
C MET A 395 -10.05 4.38 -22.11
N GLY A 396 -11.28 3.83 -22.02
CA GLY A 396 -11.78 2.80 -22.93
C GLY A 396 -11.89 3.31 -24.38
N TYR A 397 -12.48 4.48 -24.59
CA TYR A 397 -12.63 5.03 -25.93
C TYR A 397 -11.29 5.42 -26.55
N PHE A 398 -10.49 6.24 -25.88
CA PHE A 398 -9.29 6.80 -26.48
C PHE A 398 -8.19 5.76 -26.73
N ILE A 399 -8.07 4.73 -25.91
CA ILE A 399 -7.06 3.66 -26.08
C ILE A 399 -7.54 2.60 -27.07
N PHE A 400 -8.79 2.14 -26.92
CA PHE A 400 -9.24 0.93 -27.62
C PHE A 400 -10.09 1.20 -28.86
N LEU A 401 -11.00 2.20 -28.80
CA LEU A 401 -12.03 2.37 -29.83
C LEU A 401 -11.73 3.51 -30.81
N ARG A 402 -10.99 4.55 -30.40
CA ARG A 402 -10.66 5.70 -31.24
C ARG A 402 -9.90 5.24 -32.50
N LYS A 403 -10.32 5.73 -33.65
CA LYS A 403 -9.61 5.56 -34.91
C LYS A 403 -8.78 6.81 -35.17
N THR A 404 -7.49 6.64 -35.43
CA THR A 404 -6.58 7.71 -35.85
C THR A 404 -5.68 7.17 -36.96
N ASP A 405 -5.14 8.07 -37.79
CA ASP A 405 -4.19 7.74 -38.85
C ASP A 405 -2.80 7.34 -38.29
N LYS A 406 -2.56 7.60 -37.00
CA LYS A 406 -1.32 7.18 -36.33
C LYS A 406 -1.41 5.72 -35.94
N GLU A 407 -0.65 4.88 -36.60
CA GLU A 407 -0.53 3.48 -36.22
C GLU A 407 0.36 3.31 -34.97
N VAL A 408 -0.19 2.67 -33.95
CA VAL A 408 0.58 2.24 -32.77
C VAL A 408 1.26 0.92 -33.10
N GLU A 409 2.58 0.87 -33.08
CA GLU A 409 3.36 -0.34 -33.35
C GLU A 409 3.36 -1.25 -32.11
N ILE A 410 3.19 -2.55 -32.34
CA ILE A 410 3.40 -3.60 -31.34
C ILE A 410 4.86 -4.04 -31.42
N LYS A 411 5.65 -3.68 -30.41
CA LYS A 411 7.09 -3.97 -30.34
C LYS A 411 7.38 -5.37 -29.82
N GLU A 412 6.59 -5.82 -28.84
CA GLU A 412 6.79 -7.11 -28.19
C GLU A 412 5.48 -7.89 -28.05
N ALA A 413 5.54 -9.21 -28.30
CA ALA A 413 4.42 -10.10 -28.08
C ALA A 413 4.27 -10.41 -26.59
N LEU A 414 3.02 -10.45 -26.10
CA LEU A 414 2.75 -10.75 -24.70
C LEU A 414 3.08 -12.21 -24.36
N PRO A 415 3.73 -12.46 -23.22
CA PRO A 415 3.89 -13.81 -22.67
C PRO A 415 2.54 -14.48 -22.38
N LYS A 416 2.42 -15.78 -22.63
CA LYS A 416 1.17 -16.54 -22.44
C LYS A 416 0.61 -16.47 -21.02
N ASN A 417 1.47 -16.40 -20.03
CA ASN A 417 1.07 -16.28 -18.61
C ASN A 417 0.37 -14.96 -18.30
N MET A 418 0.67 -13.86 -19.00
CA MET A 418 -0.06 -12.60 -18.85
C MET A 418 -1.52 -12.76 -19.29
N TYR A 419 -1.77 -13.47 -20.39
CA TYR A 419 -3.14 -13.80 -20.83
C TYR A 419 -3.88 -14.63 -19.80
N LEU A 420 -3.22 -15.66 -19.20
CA LEU A 420 -3.82 -16.50 -18.16
C LEU A 420 -4.18 -15.68 -16.92
N GLY A 421 -3.29 -14.83 -16.43
CA GLY A 421 -3.55 -13.98 -15.27
C GLY A 421 -4.72 -13.01 -15.50
N MET A 422 -4.75 -12.31 -16.65
CA MET A 422 -5.84 -11.41 -17.03
C MET A 422 -7.17 -12.18 -17.20
N GLY A 423 -7.16 -13.32 -17.89
CA GLY A 423 -8.34 -14.14 -18.10
C GLY A 423 -8.93 -14.64 -16.79
N PHE A 424 -8.10 -15.13 -15.88
CA PHE A 424 -8.56 -15.57 -14.56
C PHE A 424 -9.17 -14.42 -13.75
N GLY A 425 -8.52 -13.25 -13.72
CA GLY A 425 -9.08 -12.05 -13.09
C GLY A 425 -10.42 -11.62 -13.70
N ALA A 426 -10.54 -11.64 -15.05
CA ALA A 426 -11.77 -11.27 -15.75
C ALA A 426 -12.93 -12.23 -15.44
N VAL A 427 -12.68 -13.55 -15.45
CA VAL A 427 -13.69 -14.55 -15.10
C VAL A 427 -14.19 -14.34 -13.67
N LEU A 428 -13.32 -14.07 -12.71
CA LEU A 428 -13.73 -13.81 -11.32
C LEU A 428 -14.53 -12.52 -11.19
N CYS A 429 -14.15 -11.44 -11.90
CA CYS A 429 -14.91 -10.19 -11.88
C CYS A 429 -16.36 -10.39 -12.37
N PHE A 430 -16.55 -11.22 -13.41
CA PHE A 430 -17.87 -11.54 -13.92
C PHE A 430 -18.62 -12.54 -13.02
N LEU A 431 -17.96 -13.61 -12.58
CA LEU A 431 -18.55 -14.66 -11.75
C LEU A 431 -19.13 -14.11 -10.44
N TYR A 432 -18.33 -13.34 -9.69
CA TYR A 432 -18.81 -12.69 -8.46
C TYR A 432 -19.91 -11.65 -8.74
N GLY A 433 -19.91 -11.03 -9.92
CA GLY A 433 -20.96 -10.10 -10.33
C GLY A 433 -22.31 -10.78 -10.60
N VAL A 434 -22.30 -11.93 -11.25
CA VAL A 434 -23.54 -12.68 -11.58
C VAL A 434 -24.09 -13.46 -10.37
N TYR A 435 -23.19 -13.95 -9.51
CA TYR A 435 -23.53 -14.75 -8.32
C TYR A 435 -23.05 -14.05 -7.03
N PRO A 436 -23.78 -13.04 -6.54
CA PRO A 436 -23.40 -12.29 -5.32
C PRO A 436 -23.21 -13.18 -4.09
N ASP A 437 -23.98 -14.27 -3.98
CA ASP A 437 -23.90 -15.22 -2.87
C ASP A 437 -22.53 -15.83 -2.67
N LEU A 438 -21.71 -15.92 -3.73
CA LEU A 438 -20.33 -16.38 -3.62
C LEU A 438 -19.48 -15.48 -2.72
N LEU A 439 -19.86 -14.20 -2.58
CA LEU A 439 -19.21 -13.25 -1.70
C LEU A 439 -20.03 -13.01 -0.43
N TYR A 440 -21.35 -12.78 -0.55
CA TYR A 440 -22.22 -12.33 0.55
C TYR A 440 -22.24 -13.29 1.73
N ARG A 441 -22.17 -14.62 1.48
CA ARG A 441 -22.11 -15.64 2.56
C ARG A 441 -20.89 -15.55 3.46
N TYR A 442 -19.81 -14.93 2.97
CA TYR A 442 -18.56 -14.77 3.72
C TYR A 442 -18.42 -13.41 4.39
N LEU A 443 -19.38 -12.48 4.18
CA LEU A 443 -19.29 -11.13 4.75
C LEU A 443 -19.32 -11.16 6.28
N PRO A 444 -18.50 -10.29 6.94
CA PRO A 444 -18.20 -10.45 8.36
C PRO A 444 -19.36 -10.14 9.30
N PHE A 445 -20.23 -9.19 8.92
CA PHE A 445 -21.29 -8.69 9.79
C PHE A 445 -22.67 -9.26 9.47
N GLY A 446 -22.71 -10.52 9.07
CA GLY A 446 -23.92 -11.25 8.68
C GLY A 446 -24.22 -11.17 7.18
N TYR A 447 -25.18 -12.01 6.73
CA TYR A 447 -25.66 -11.93 5.35
C TYR A 447 -26.40 -10.60 5.15
N PRO A 448 -26.06 -9.80 4.13
CA PRO A 448 -26.70 -8.50 3.94
C PRO A 448 -28.16 -8.69 3.48
N ASP A 449 -29.08 -7.99 4.13
CA ASP A 449 -30.47 -7.89 3.65
C ASP A 449 -30.54 -6.89 2.49
N TYR A 450 -29.92 -7.26 1.39
CA TYR A 450 -29.77 -6.40 0.21
C TYR A 450 -29.85 -7.18 -1.07
N GLN A 451 -30.77 -6.76 -1.95
CA GLN A 451 -31.02 -7.39 -3.25
C GLN A 451 -30.49 -6.46 -4.37
N PRO A 452 -29.31 -6.72 -4.94
CA PRO A 452 -28.74 -5.85 -5.98
C PRO A 452 -29.53 -5.85 -7.29
N PHE A 453 -30.18 -6.94 -7.64
CA PHE A 453 -30.83 -7.14 -8.95
C PHE A 453 -32.35 -6.87 -8.93
N THR A 454 -32.79 -5.84 -8.20
CA THR A 454 -34.17 -5.35 -8.35
C THR A 454 -34.28 -4.52 -9.63
N ALA A 455 -35.44 -4.60 -10.31
CA ALA A 455 -35.65 -3.86 -11.56
C ALA A 455 -35.45 -2.35 -11.39
N ALA A 456 -35.95 -1.77 -10.31
CA ALA A 456 -35.79 -0.35 -10.00
C ALA A 456 -34.32 0.03 -9.83
N HIS A 457 -33.57 -0.77 -9.08
CA HIS A 457 -32.15 -0.50 -8.80
C HIS A 457 -31.28 -0.62 -10.07
N MET A 458 -31.51 -1.68 -10.87
CA MET A 458 -30.81 -1.84 -12.14
C MET A 458 -31.13 -0.69 -13.11
N LEU A 459 -32.39 -0.27 -13.18
CA LEU A 459 -32.81 0.83 -14.06
C LEU A 459 -32.12 2.12 -13.67
N SER A 460 -32.12 2.50 -12.38
CA SER A 460 -31.46 3.72 -11.89
C SER A 460 -29.96 3.75 -12.24
N TYR A 461 -29.26 2.63 -12.10
CA TYR A 461 -27.83 2.57 -12.48
C TYR A 461 -27.63 2.69 -13.99
N VAL A 462 -28.45 2.02 -14.80
CA VAL A 462 -28.40 2.13 -16.27
C VAL A 462 -28.69 3.56 -16.71
N GLU A 463 -29.66 4.24 -16.08
CA GLU A 463 -29.97 5.65 -16.34
C GLU A 463 -28.75 6.55 -16.09
N ILE A 464 -28.07 6.40 -14.95
CA ILE A 464 -26.85 7.15 -14.61
C ILE A 464 -25.76 6.93 -15.67
N LEU A 465 -25.54 5.68 -16.12
CA LEU A 465 -24.56 5.36 -17.15
C LEU A 465 -24.91 6.01 -18.50
N VAL A 466 -26.18 5.93 -18.93
CA VAL A 466 -26.64 6.53 -20.19
C VAL A 466 -26.58 8.06 -20.14
N VAL A 467 -27.03 8.68 -19.05
CA VAL A 467 -26.98 10.13 -18.84
C VAL A 467 -25.54 10.64 -18.83
N THR A 468 -24.59 9.85 -18.36
CA THR A 468 -23.15 10.20 -18.39
C THR A 468 -22.56 10.01 -19.80
N MET A 469 -22.96 8.97 -20.53
CA MET A 469 -22.44 8.65 -21.85
C MET A 469 -22.87 9.69 -22.90
N ILE A 470 -24.08 10.20 -22.85
CA ILE A 470 -24.60 11.17 -23.83
C ILE A 470 -23.74 12.43 -23.85
N PRO A 471 -23.53 13.18 -22.76
CA PRO A 471 -22.65 14.36 -22.76
C PRO A 471 -21.22 14.04 -23.16
N PHE A 472 -20.67 12.88 -22.73
CA PHE A 472 -19.34 12.48 -23.17
C PHE A 472 -19.23 12.41 -24.69
N MET A 473 -20.19 11.77 -25.36
CA MET A 473 -20.21 11.68 -26.82
C MET A 473 -20.43 13.03 -27.49
N MET A 474 -21.29 13.90 -26.93
CA MET A 474 -21.52 15.25 -27.45
C MET A 474 -20.28 16.16 -27.36
N PHE A 475 -19.50 16.02 -26.27
CA PHE A 475 -18.33 16.84 -26.04
C PHE A 475 -17.01 16.08 -26.29
N LEU A 476 -17.04 14.98 -27.03
CA LEU A 476 -15.91 14.09 -27.30
C LEU A 476 -14.62 14.82 -27.71
N PRO A 477 -14.62 15.83 -28.61
CA PRO A 477 -13.41 16.56 -28.98
C PRO A 477 -12.78 17.34 -27.83
N ARG A 478 -13.61 17.80 -26.85
CA ARG A 478 -13.12 18.52 -25.66
C ARG A 478 -12.62 17.58 -24.56
N MET A 479 -13.00 16.31 -24.62
CA MET A 479 -12.58 15.27 -23.67
C MET A 479 -11.27 14.59 -24.05
N GLU A 480 -10.66 14.99 -25.17
CA GLU A 480 -9.39 14.43 -25.61
C GLU A 480 -8.30 14.65 -24.53
N PRO A 481 -7.56 13.59 -24.15
CA PRO A 481 -6.51 13.72 -23.15
C PRO A 481 -5.38 14.64 -23.61
N HIS A 482 -5.03 15.65 -22.82
CA HIS A 482 -3.94 16.58 -23.08
C HIS A 482 -2.81 16.38 -22.09
N THR A 483 -1.61 16.77 -22.47
CA THR A 483 -0.47 16.89 -21.57
C THR A 483 -0.61 18.20 -20.78
N ALA A 484 -1.25 18.14 -19.63
CA ALA A 484 -1.38 19.28 -18.73
C ALA A 484 -0.70 18.98 -17.39
N LEU A 485 -0.18 20.02 -16.75
CA LEU A 485 0.25 19.96 -15.36
C LEU A 485 -0.97 20.20 -14.48
N SER A 486 -1.39 19.18 -13.74
CA SER A 486 -2.36 19.34 -12.66
C SER A 486 -1.63 19.53 -11.33
N LEU A 487 -1.93 20.62 -10.63
CA LEU A 487 -1.45 20.82 -9.27
C LEU A 487 -2.21 19.87 -8.35
N ASP A 488 -1.45 19.06 -7.60
CA ASP A 488 -1.97 18.12 -6.63
C ASP A 488 -1.47 18.47 -5.22
N THR A 489 -1.96 17.81 -4.20
CA THR A 489 -1.57 18.00 -2.79
C THR A 489 -0.07 17.87 -2.57
N ASP A 490 0.63 17.10 -3.43
CA ASP A 490 2.08 16.96 -3.39
C ASP A 490 2.84 18.27 -3.65
N TRP A 491 2.24 19.24 -4.34
CA TRP A 491 2.85 20.54 -4.55
C TRP A 491 3.21 21.23 -3.23
N PHE A 492 2.34 21.11 -2.20
CA PHE A 492 2.56 21.76 -0.91
C PHE A 492 3.81 21.22 -0.21
N TYR A 493 4.08 19.93 -0.26
CA TYR A 493 5.28 19.38 0.38
C TYR A 493 6.49 19.31 -0.56
N ARG A 494 6.31 19.31 -1.87
CA ARG A 494 7.43 19.36 -2.83
C ARG A 494 8.05 20.73 -2.95
N LYS A 495 7.31 21.82 -2.70
CA LYS A 495 7.79 23.18 -2.87
C LYS A 495 7.92 23.94 -1.53
N PRO A 496 6.82 24.26 -0.80
CA PRO A 496 6.95 24.99 0.46
C PRO A 496 7.70 24.21 1.53
N ILE A 497 7.37 22.93 1.73
CA ILE A 497 8.02 22.12 2.77
C ILE A 497 9.47 21.81 2.41
N ASP A 498 9.80 21.51 1.16
CA ASP A 498 11.18 21.34 0.71
C ASP A 498 12.01 22.59 0.95
N PHE A 499 11.48 23.78 0.68
CA PHE A 499 12.11 25.05 1.00
C PHE A 499 12.35 25.21 2.51
N ILE A 500 11.36 24.90 3.34
CA ILE A 500 11.47 25.00 4.80
C ILE A 500 12.50 23.99 5.32
N ILE A 501 12.42 22.71 4.90
CA ILE A 501 13.34 21.67 5.34
C ILE A 501 14.78 21.98 4.89
N SER A 502 14.99 22.45 3.67
CA SER A 502 16.32 22.80 3.21
C SER A 502 16.91 23.98 4.00
N ARG A 503 16.08 24.96 4.40
CA ARG A 503 16.52 26.06 5.28
C ARG A 503 16.86 25.59 6.70
N ILE A 504 16.01 24.74 7.28
CA ILE A 504 16.25 24.11 8.59
C ILE A 504 17.52 23.25 8.53
N SER A 505 17.66 22.42 7.49
CA SER A 505 18.84 21.57 7.30
C SER A 505 20.12 22.39 7.17
N MET A 506 20.12 23.48 6.39
CA MET A 506 21.27 24.39 6.30
C MET A 506 21.61 25.01 7.66
N LEU A 507 20.61 25.45 8.44
CA LEU A 507 20.81 26.00 9.77
C LEU A 507 21.40 24.95 10.73
N LEU A 508 20.84 23.73 10.74
CA LEU A 508 21.35 22.64 11.55
C LEU A 508 22.77 22.23 11.16
N CYS A 509 23.07 22.13 9.86
CA CYS A 509 24.43 21.86 9.39
C CYS A 509 25.41 22.95 9.79
N ALA A 510 25.01 24.25 9.71
CA ALA A 510 25.83 25.34 10.13
C ALA A 510 26.10 25.32 11.65
N THR A 511 25.07 25.04 12.46
CA THR A 511 25.24 24.91 13.92
C THR A 511 26.09 23.70 14.29
N CYS A 512 25.88 22.55 13.66
CA CYS A 512 26.69 21.34 13.89
C CYS A 512 28.15 21.54 13.46
N SER A 513 28.41 22.20 12.34
CA SER A 513 29.78 22.54 11.91
C SER A 513 30.44 23.54 12.85
N GLY A 514 29.69 24.54 13.33
CA GLY A 514 30.16 25.47 14.34
C GLY A 514 30.51 24.81 15.67
N LEU A 515 29.65 23.89 16.14
CA LEU A 515 29.92 23.09 17.35
C LEU A 515 31.10 22.11 17.14
N GLY A 516 31.21 21.51 15.95
CA GLY A 516 32.33 20.64 15.61
C GLY A 516 33.67 21.38 15.58
N SER A 517 33.71 22.59 15.03
CA SER A 517 34.94 23.43 15.05
C SER A 517 35.29 23.89 16.46
N ALA A 518 34.30 24.30 17.27
CA ALA A 518 34.50 24.64 18.67
C ALA A 518 35.03 23.43 19.49
N TRP A 519 34.46 22.24 19.24
CA TRP A 519 34.94 21.01 19.85
C TRP A 519 36.36 20.66 19.40
N GLY A 520 36.70 20.85 18.13
CA GLY A 520 38.04 20.66 17.59
C GLY A 520 39.07 21.55 18.31
N VAL A 521 38.75 22.81 18.47
CA VAL A 521 39.64 23.78 19.22
C VAL A 521 39.77 23.37 20.70
N LEU A 522 38.68 22.95 21.34
CA LEU A 522 38.71 22.44 22.71
C LEU A 522 39.53 21.15 22.82
N TYR A 523 39.38 20.26 21.88
CA TYR A 523 40.14 19.01 21.82
C TYR A 523 41.63 19.24 21.60
N GLU A 524 42.02 20.12 20.68
CA GLU A 524 43.42 20.53 20.48
C GLU A 524 44.01 21.13 21.75
N LYS A 525 43.31 22.06 22.40
CA LYS A 525 43.75 22.62 23.68
C LYS A 525 43.86 21.58 24.78
N PHE A 526 42.93 20.64 24.85
CA PHE A 526 42.98 19.54 25.79
C PHE A 526 44.14 18.60 25.50
N MET A 527 44.41 18.30 24.24
CA MET A 527 45.55 17.45 23.84
C MET A 527 46.88 18.15 24.11
N ASP A 528 46.99 19.48 23.87
CA ASP A 528 48.16 20.27 24.23
C ASP A 528 48.39 20.28 25.74
N LEU A 529 47.34 20.47 26.54
CA LEU A 529 47.39 20.43 28.01
C LEU A 529 47.82 19.07 28.55
N THR A 530 47.28 17.98 27.95
CA THR A 530 47.60 16.61 28.41
C THR A 530 48.92 16.07 27.89
N SER A 531 49.40 16.55 26.74
CA SER A 531 50.70 16.18 26.17
C SER A 531 51.88 16.73 26.93
N ASN A 532 51.74 17.95 27.53
CA ASN A 532 52.80 18.51 28.37
C ASN A 532 52.22 19.40 29.50
N PRO A 533 51.65 18.76 30.57
CA PRO A 533 51.06 19.47 31.70
C PRO A 533 52.04 20.38 32.45
N MET A 534 53.36 20.14 32.34
CA MET A 534 54.37 20.99 32.97
C MET A 534 54.58 22.33 32.28
N ASP A 535 54.35 22.43 30.96
CA ASP A 535 54.40 23.71 30.23
C ASP A 535 53.30 24.65 30.68
N PHE A 536 52.18 24.13 31.18
CA PHE A 536 51.09 24.94 31.73
C PHE A 536 51.34 25.42 33.17
N LEU A 537 52.10 24.61 33.94
CA LEU A 537 52.39 24.93 35.34
C LEU A 537 53.66 25.80 35.49
N ASP A 538 54.60 25.76 34.55
CA ASP A 538 55.82 26.54 34.54
C ASP A 538 55.59 27.94 33.91
N ALA A 539 55.20 28.91 34.74
CA ALA A 539 55.00 30.30 34.34
C ALA A 539 56.31 31.05 34.01
N LYS A 540 57.40 30.35 33.62
CA LYS A 540 58.70 30.96 33.26
C LYS A 540 59.02 30.78 31.77
N PRO A 541 59.14 31.90 30.99
CA PRO A 541 59.23 31.86 29.53
C PRO A 541 60.60 31.46 28.95
N PHE A 542 61.51 30.87 29.69
CA PHE A 542 62.88 30.65 29.24
C PHE A 542 63.47 29.25 29.60
N ARG A 543 62.74 28.15 29.39
CA ARG A 543 63.38 26.83 29.42
C ARG A 543 63.32 26.21 28.03
N LYS A 544 64.47 25.69 27.52
CA LYS A 544 64.53 24.95 26.27
C LYS A 544 63.48 23.83 26.28
N ARG A 545 62.58 23.90 25.31
CA ARG A 545 61.58 22.81 25.05
C ARG A 545 62.34 21.52 24.86
N THR A 546 62.27 20.58 25.82
CA THR A 546 62.62 19.22 25.60
C THR A 546 61.58 18.63 24.65
N HIS A 547 62.03 18.13 23.51
CA HIS A 547 61.17 17.50 22.57
C HIS A 547 60.53 16.27 23.25
N TYR A 548 59.29 16.42 23.71
CA TYR A 548 58.49 15.29 24.17
C TYR A 548 58.08 14.49 22.94
N ASN A 549 58.52 13.22 22.87
CA ASN A 549 58.09 12.32 21.84
C ASN A 549 56.94 11.45 22.38
N PRO A 550 55.67 11.74 22.01
CA PRO A 550 54.54 11.00 22.53
C PRO A 550 54.56 9.51 22.17
N GLU A 551 55.30 9.10 21.11
CA GLU A 551 55.43 7.70 20.70
C GLU A 551 56.09 6.82 21.75
N ASN A 552 56.95 7.39 22.63
CA ASN A 552 57.61 6.64 23.69
C ASN A 552 56.69 6.29 24.87
N TYR A 553 55.48 6.88 24.91
CA TYR A 553 54.52 6.72 26.02
C TYR A 553 53.15 6.27 25.54
N ARG A 554 52.98 6.03 24.22
CA ARG A 554 51.75 5.46 23.73
C ARG A 554 51.61 4.02 24.16
N THR A 555 50.61 3.74 24.98
CA THR A 555 50.12 2.38 25.16
C THR A 555 49.59 1.86 23.81
N SER A 556 49.80 0.58 23.53
CA SER A 556 49.29 0.01 22.28
C SER A 556 47.78 0.24 22.18
N ILE A 557 47.28 0.51 20.98
CA ILE A 557 45.81 0.67 20.73
C ILE A 557 45.04 -0.58 21.23
N ALA A 558 45.70 -1.72 21.29
CA ALA A 558 45.13 -2.96 21.79
C ALA A 558 44.71 -2.89 23.27
N ASP A 559 45.42 -2.13 24.11
CA ASP A 559 45.13 -2.09 25.55
C ASP A 559 43.83 -1.36 25.89
N PRO A 560 43.57 -0.10 25.38
CA PRO A 560 42.28 0.56 25.56
C PRO A 560 41.14 -0.23 24.91
N MET A 561 41.37 -0.86 23.77
CA MET A 561 40.37 -1.66 23.07
C MET A 561 39.99 -2.92 23.86
N MET A 562 40.97 -3.62 24.46
CA MET A 562 40.73 -4.75 25.35
C MET A 562 39.98 -4.35 26.62
N ILE A 563 40.30 -3.20 27.22
CA ILE A 563 39.59 -2.69 28.40
C ILE A 563 38.14 -2.37 28.02
N THR A 564 37.91 -1.67 26.90
CA THR A 564 36.56 -1.35 26.44
C THR A 564 35.74 -2.59 26.14
N LEU A 565 36.33 -3.57 25.47
CA LEU A 565 35.66 -4.85 25.16
C LEU A 565 35.32 -5.62 26.45
N THR A 566 36.21 -5.63 27.42
CA THR A 566 36.01 -6.31 28.73
C THR A 566 34.86 -5.64 29.49
N VAL A 567 34.82 -4.30 29.53
CA VAL A 567 33.73 -3.54 30.17
C VAL A 567 32.41 -3.81 29.47
N LEU A 568 32.39 -3.82 28.13
CA LEU A 568 31.17 -4.08 27.35
C LEU A 568 30.64 -5.49 27.61
N VAL A 569 31.52 -6.49 27.53
CA VAL A 569 31.13 -7.90 27.78
C VAL A 569 30.65 -8.09 29.22
N SER A 570 31.35 -7.49 30.21
CA SER A 570 30.93 -7.54 31.61
C SER A 570 29.58 -6.85 31.85
N SER A 571 29.34 -5.72 31.19
CA SER A 571 28.05 -5.02 31.27
C SER A 571 26.91 -5.83 30.65
N ILE A 572 27.14 -6.48 29.50
CA ILE A 572 26.17 -7.37 28.87
C ILE A 572 25.88 -8.59 29.76
N ALA A 573 26.94 -9.21 30.29
CA ALA A 573 26.82 -10.36 31.20
C ALA A 573 26.04 -9.99 32.47
N TYR A 574 26.33 -8.83 33.07
CA TYR A 574 25.60 -8.31 34.22
C TYR A 574 24.12 -8.06 33.88
N PHE A 575 23.85 -7.46 32.73
CA PHE A 575 22.48 -7.20 32.30
C PHE A 575 21.70 -8.52 32.08
N ILE A 576 22.32 -9.52 31.45
CA ILE A 576 21.71 -10.85 31.27
C ILE A 576 21.49 -11.57 32.63
N ALA A 577 22.38 -11.38 33.60
CA ALA A 577 22.25 -12.00 34.92
C ALA A 577 21.20 -11.30 35.81
N THR A 578 20.81 -10.07 35.49
CA THR A 578 19.83 -9.28 36.26
C THR A 578 18.45 -9.26 35.61
N LEU A 579 18.30 -9.77 34.38
CA LEU A 579 17.05 -10.13 33.74
C LEU A 579 16.59 -11.51 34.20
#